data_b0eb9c709d89296a5808cd963b8c91c4
#
_entry.id   b0eb9c709d89296a5808cd963b8c91c4
#
_cell.length_a   1.000
_cell.length_b   1.000
_cell.length_c   1.000
_cell.angle_alpha   90.00
_cell.angle_beta   90.00
_cell.angle_gamma   90.00
#
_symmetry.space_group_name_H-M   'P 1'
#
loop_
_entity.id
_entity.type
_entity.pdbx_description
1 polymer ?
#
loop_
_entity_poly.entity_id
_entity_poly.type
_entity_poly.pdbx_seq_one_letter_code
_entity_poly.pdbx_strand_id
1 'polypeptide(L)'
;MASHLTLLAGPDALRLIRERGLRGDDVDVVPGASGGPKWLVLAGLDRALFAGLFQNRSRPLHLIGSSIGSWRLACVAQKDPVLALRRFEAAYIDQRYPPKPTPTQVSETCERILDALLGEDGEAEILGHPWARLHVVTALCRGAVGLEGPGAQLFGLVLCGLGNLVSRRTLGLHMERVIFHTAGDTSPFAGLKDLPSTHLPLTRENLRLALLASGSIPLLFSGVRIPGAPAGVFRDGGVVDYHLDLDFGLGSGLVLYPHFYPYVVPGWFDKSLRWRRARPQNFRRALLIAPSPELVARLPGGRIPDRVDFERMKDAERMRAWNQVVSESERMGDELHELMATGRLAEHVRPL
;
A
#
# COMPACT_ATOMS: atom_id res chain seq x y z
N MET A 1 15.18 -19.19 18.72
CA MET A 1 13.93 -18.42 18.98
C MET A 1 13.05 -18.50 17.74
N ALA A 2 11.72 -18.47 17.87
CA ALA A 2 10.84 -18.43 16.70
C ALA A 2 11.01 -17.07 16.02
N SER A 3 11.21 -17.05 14.70
CA SER A 3 11.32 -15.81 13.93
C SER A 3 9.95 -15.15 13.78
N HIS A 4 9.89 -13.83 13.85
CA HIS A 4 8.67 -13.03 13.62
C HIS A 4 8.60 -12.52 12.18
N LEU A 5 9.71 -12.64 11.44
CA LEU A 5 9.88 -12.17 10.08
C LEU A 5 9.98 -13.31 9.06
N THR A 6 9.40 -13.12 7.91
CA THR A 6 9.72 -13.82 6.67
C THR A 6 10.41 -12.82 5.74
N LEU A 7 11.68 -13.09 5.42
CA LEU A 7 12.51 -12.25 4.57
C LEU A 7 12.77 -12.97 3.25
N LEU A 8 12.24 -12.43 2.15
CA LEU A 8 12.36 -13.00 0.80
C LEU A 8 12.98 -11.98 -0.14
N ALA A 9 14.02 -12.37 -0.87
CA ALA A 9 14.67 -11.47 -1.81
C ALA A 9 14.79 -12.05 -3.20
N GLY A 10 14.55 -11.20 -4.19
CA GLY A 10 14.90 -11.52 -5.57
C GLY A 10 16.41 -11.66 -5.75
N PRO A 11 16.86 -12.29 -6.84
CA PRO A 11 18.27 -12.71 -6.98
C PRO A 11 19.28 -11.57 -6.87
N ASP A 12 18.96 -10.39 -7.40
CA ASP A 12 19.87 -9.25 -7.36
C ASP A 12 19.87 -8.59 -5.97
N ALA A 13 18.72 -8.52 -5.29
CA ALA A 13 18.63 -8.04 -3.91
C ALA A 13 19.36 -8.99 -2.95
N LEU A 14 19.18 -10.29 -3.10
CA LEU A 14 19.81 -11.31 -2.26
C LEU A 14 21.34 -11.21 -2.35
N ARG A 15 21.88 -11.07 -3.57
CA ARG A 15 23.33 -10.89 -3.79
C ARG A 15 23.81 -9.64 -3.05
N LEU A 16 23.18 -8.48 -3.27
CA LEU A 16 23.58 -7.22 -2.67
C LEU A 16 23.56 -7.28 -1.14
N ILE A 17 22.47 -7.84 -0.55
CA ILE A 17 22.34 -7.97 0.90
C ILE A 17 23.42 -8.88 1.50
N ARG A 18 23.79 -9.97 0.81
CA ARG A 18 24.87 -10.86 1.24
C ARG A 18 26.25 -10.21 1.16
N GLU A 19 26.48 -9.34 0.19
CA GLU A 19 27.75 -8.66 -0.01
C GLU A 19 28.00 -7.54 1.01
N ARG A 20 26.98 -6.77 1.36
CA ARG A 20 27.16 -5.53 2.15
C ARG A 20 26.05 -5.18 3.16
N GLY A 21 25.09 -6.08 3.38
CA GLY A 21 23.95 -5.84 4.25
C GLY A 21 22.87 -4.96 3.58
N LEU A 22 21.86 -4.58 4.35
CA LEU A 22 20.81 -3.65 3.94
C LEU A 22 21.14 -2.25 4.46
N ARG A 23 21.21 -1.28 3.55
CA ARG A 23 21.43 0.14 3.89
C ARG A 23 20.29 0.98 3.34
N GLY A 24 19.88 2.02 4.06
CA GLY A 24 18.83 2.93 3.61
C GLY A 24 19.14 3.56 2.24
N ASP A 25 20.40 3.92 1.98
CA ASP A 25 20.82 4.51 0.70
C ASP A 25 20.82 3.53 -0.48
N ASP A 26 20.74 2.24 -0.24
CA ASP A 26 20.59 1.25 -1.31
C ASP A 26 19.13 1.10 -1.76
N VAL A 27 18.16 1.61 -1.00
CA VAL A 27 16.73 1.51 -1.28
C VAL A 27 16.29 2.71 -2.12
N ASP A 28 15.73 2.47 -3.28
CA ASP A 28 15.19 3.53 -4.16
C ASP A 28 13.65 3.56 -4.14
N VAL A 29 12.99 2.43 -3.85
CA VAL A 29 11.53 2.34 -3.85
C VAL A 29 11.01 1.58 -2.63
N VAL A 30 9.93 2.08 -2.03
CA VAL A 30 9.11 1.36 -1.05
C VAL A 30 7.68 1.27 -1.56
N PRO A 31 7.20 0.07 -1.94
CA PRO A 31 5.82 -0.15 -2.31
C PRO A 31 4.89 -0.28 -1.10
N GLY A 32 3.65 0.20 -1.24
CA GLY A 32 2.57 0.03 -0.27
C GLY A 32 1.38 -0.71 -0.89
N ALA A 33 1.22 -1.99 -0.54
CA ALA A 33 0.14 -2.83 -1.06
C ALA A 33 -1.25 -2.42 -0.57
N SER A 34 -2.27 -2.60 -1.42
CA SER A 34 -3.68 -2.58 -1.02
C SER A 34 -3.99 -3.76 -0.10
N GLY A 35 -4.89 -3.59 0.85
CA GLY A 35 -5.22 -4.69 1.75
C GLY A 35 -6.24 -4.36 2.84
N GLY A 36 -6.68 -3.09 2.95
CA GLY A 36 -7.54 -2.65 4.04
C GLY A 36 -6.88 -2.94 5.39
N PRO A 37 -7.57 -3.50 6.38
CA PRO A 37 -7.04 -3.69 7.75
C PRO A 37 -5.76 -4.54 7.86
N LYS A 38 -5.39 -5.27 6.81
CA LYS A 38 -4.17 -6.10 6.80
C LYS A 38 -2.90 -5.32 7.12
N TRP A 39 -2.88 -4.02 6.81
CA TRP A 39 -1.72 -3.17 7.07
C TRP A 39 -1.35 -3.07 8.55
N LEU A 40 -2.30 -3.29 9.47
CA LEU A 40 -2.07 -3.19 10.90
C LEU A 40 -0.96 -4.15 11.40
N VAL A 41 -0.78 -5.30 10.72
CA VAL A 41 0.32 -6.21 11.07
C VAL A 41 1.70 -5.66 10.68
N LEU A 42 1.75 -4.60 9.89
CA LEU A 42 2.99 -3.93 9.48
C LEU A 42 3.31 -2.69 10.34
N ALA A 43 2.41 -2.28 11.23
CA ALA A 43 2.50 -1.02 11.94
C ALA A 43 3.82 -0.86 12.74
N GLY A 44 4.22 -1.87 13.50
CA GLY A 44 5.48 -1.88 14.22
C GLY A 44 6.71 -1.91 13.30
N LEU A 45 6.65 -2.70 12.23
CA LEU A 45 7.70 -2.75 11.22
C LEU A 45 7.88 -1.40 10.51
N ASP A 46 6.78 -0.74 10.13
CA ASP A 46 6.84 0.57 9.48
C ASP A 46 7.48 1.61 10.42
N ARG A 47 7.07 1.64 11.69
CA ARG A 47 7.69 2.56 12.66
C ARG A 47 9.18 2.31 12.81
N ALA A 48 9.62 1.07 12.93
CA ALA A 48 11.03 0.72 13.04
C ALA A 48 11.83 1.12 11.80
N LEU A 49 11.33 0.82 10.61
CA LEU A 49 11.98 1.17 9.34
C LEU A 49 12.15 2.67 9.17
N PHE A 50 11.06 3.43 9.38
CA PHE A 50 11.04 4.86 9.07
C PHE A 50 11.54 5.74 10.23
N ALA A 51 11.67 5.20 11.44
CA ALA A 51 12.38 5.87 12.52
C ALA A 51 13.91 5.80 12.38
N GLY A 52 14.46 4.76 11.73
CA GLY A 52 15.89 4.49 11.74
C GLY A 52 16.56 4.41 10.37
N LEU A 53 16.08 3.51 9.50
CA LEU A 53 16.80 3.13 8.26
C LEU A 53 17.04 4.30 7.28
N PHE A 54 16.15 5.30 7.26
CA PHE A 54 16.19 6.41 6.31
C PHE A 54 16.57 7.75 6.95
N GLN A 55 17.07 7.73 8.19
CA GLN A 55 17.62 8.95 8.81
C GLN A 55 18.82 9.46 8.01
N ASN A 56 18.91 10.79 7.87
CA ASN A 56 19.98 11.48 7.14
C ASN A 56 20.04 11.19 5.63
N ARG A 57 18.94 10.69 5.05
CA ARG A 57 18.86 10.46 3.62
C ARG A 57 18.82 11.77 2.84
N SER A 58 19.62 11.87 1.78
CA SER A 58 19.63 13.01 0.85
C SER A 58 19.13 12.64 -0.56
N ARG A 59 19.14 11.35 -0.90
CA ARG A 59 18.68 10.86 -2.21
C ARG A 59 17.16 10.66 -2.21
N PRO A 60 16.47 10.85 -3.35
CA PRO A 60 15.07 10.53 -3.47
C PRO A 60 14.73 9.09 -3.05
N LEU A 61 13.63 8.90 -2.32
CA LEU A 61 13.01 7.63 -2.02
C LEU A 61 11.60 7.65 -2.58
N HIS A 62 11.33 6.79 -3.56
CA HIS A 62 10.02 6.72 -4.19
C HIS A 62 9.10 5.83 -3.37
N LEU A 63 8.03 6.41 -2.84
CA LEU A 63 7.00 5.76 -2.04
C LEU A 63 5.78 5.56 -2.93
N ILE A 64 5.57 4.36 -3.49
CA ILE A 64 4.43 4.09 -4.37
C ILE A 64 3.38 3.25 -3.65
N GLY A 65 2.17 3.77 -3.51
CA GLY A 65 1.10 3.11 -2.78
C GLY A 65 -0.20 3.01 -3.56
N SER A 66 -0.96 1.98 -3.24
CA SER A 66 -2.31 1.74 -3.72
C SER A 66 -3.24 1.51 -2.53
N SER A 67 -4.42 2.16 -2.53
CA SER A 67 -5.39 2.03 -1.42
C SER A 67 -4.76 2.39 -0.07
N ILE A 68 -4.95 1.56 0.95
CA ILE A 68 -4.37 1.74 2.28
C ILE A 68 -2.85 1.87 2.24
N GLY A 69 -2.19 1.29 1.24
CA GLY A 69 -0.75 1.41 1.04
C GLY A 69 -0.32 2.84 0.74
N SER A 70 -1.12 3.60 -0.03
CA SER A 70 -0.84 5.02 -0.27
C SER A 70 -1.02 5.87 0.99
N TRP A 71 -1.98 5.54 1.86
CA TRP A 71 -2.19 6.22 3.14
C TRP A 71 -1.04 5.98 4.12
N ARG A 72 -0.58 4.71 4.24
CA ARG A 72 0.62 4.39 5.01
C ARG A 72 1.83 5.22 4.56
N LEU A 73 2.06 5.26 3.24
CA LEU A 73 3.21 5.95 2.68
C LEU A 73 3.06 7.48 2.72
N ALA A 74 1.84 8.01 2.76
CA ALA A 74 1.59 9.43 3.05
C ALA A 74 1.98 9.81 4.49
N CYS A 75 1.84 8.89 5.47
CA CYS A 75 2.40 9.08 6.81
C CYS A 75 3.93 9.17 6.77
N VAL A 76 4.56 8.27 5.99
CA VAL A 76 6.03 8.21 5.86
C VAL A 76 6.61 9.46 5.20
N ALA A 77 5.85 10.10 4.32
CA ALA A 77 6.24 11.33 3.65
C ALA A 77 5.98 12.60 4.49
N GLN A 78 5.71 12.48 5.78
CA GLN A 78 5.62 13.60 6.72
C GLN A 78 6.91 13.75 7.53
N LYS A 79 7.09 14.91 8.15
CA LYS A 79 8.28 15.27 8.92
C LYS A 79 8.57 14.31 10.08
N ASP A 80 7.51 13.88 10.77
CA ASP A 80 7.56 12.83 11.79
C ASP A 80 6.70 11.64 11.35
N PRO A 81 7.29 10.67 10.63
CA PRO A 81 6.57 9.50 10.13
C PRO A 81 5.99 8.62 11.25
N VAL A 82 6.67 8.54 12.39
CA VAL A 82 6.22 7.71 13.53
C VAL A 82 4.96 8.32 14.15
N LEU A 83 4.94 9.62 14.36
CA LEU A 83 3.77 10.33 14.89
C LEU A 83 2.59 10.23 13.91
N ALA A 84 2.83 10.44 12.62
CA ALA A 84 1.80 10.34 11.59
C ALA A 84 1.21 8.91 11.51
N LEU A 85 2.05 7.87 11.55
CA LEU A 85 1.60 6.48 11.60
C LEU A 85 0.75 6.21 12.83
N ARG A 86 1.13 6.69 14.02
CA ARG A 86 0.34 6.52 15.26
C ARG A 86 -1.02 7.21 15.19
N ARG A 87 -1.08 8.45 14.63
CA ARG A 87 -2.37 9.13 14.40
C ARG A 87 -3.26 8.33 13.46
N PHE A 88 -2.68 7.82 12.39
CA PHE A 88 -3.38 6.99 11.42
C PHE A 88 -3.88 5.68 12.04
N GLU A 89 -3.04 4.97 12.80
CA GLU A 89 -3.39 3.74 13.51
C GLU A 89 -4.61 3.96 14.44
N ALA A 90 -4.54 4.98 15.29
CA ALA A 90 -5.60 5.29 16.23
C ALA A 90 -6.94 5.59 15.51
N ALA A 91 -6.92 6.47 14.52
CA ALA A 91 -8.10 6.81 13.74
C ALA A 91 -8.66 5.63 12.94
N TYR A 92 -7.77 4.79 12.37
CA TYR A 92 -8.16 3.62 11.59
C TYR A 92 -8.78 2.53 12.47
N ILE A 93 -8.30 2.31 13.68
CA ILE A 93 -8.82 1.32 14.62
C ILE A 93 -10.18 1.76 15.19
N ASP A 94 -10.34 3.06 15.49
CA ASP A 94 -11.56 3.61 16.09
C ASP A 94 -12.74 3.75 15.13
N GLN A 95 -12.59 3.47 13.83
CA GLN A 95 -13.67 3.60 12.86
C GLN A 95 -14.88 2.73 13.25
N ARG A 96 -16.06 3.31 13.17
CA ARG A 96 -17.34 2.67 13.52
C ARG A 96 -18.36 2.96 12.44
N TYR A 97 -19.22 1.98 12.20
CA TYR A 97 -20.26 2.08 11.19
C TYR A 97 -21.62 1.66 11.75
N PRO A 98 -22.71 2.30 11.31
CA PRO A 98 -24.04 1.76 11.57
C PRO A 98 -24.22 0.41 10.88
N PRO A 99 -25.21 -0.40 11.30
CA PRO A 99 -25.57 -1.59 10.55
C PRO A 99 -25.95 -1.21 9.10
N LYS A 100 -25.26 -1.81 8.11
CA LYS A 100 -25.44 -1.52 6.68
C LYS A 100 -25.16 -0.03 6.31
N PRO A 101 -23.93 0.43 6.46
CA PRO A 101 -23.58 1.81 6.14
C PRO A 101 -23.78 2.09 4.65
N THR A 102 -24.19 3.32 4.33
CA THR A 102 -24.22 3.79 2.94
C THR A 102 -22.80 4.11 2.45
N PRO A 103 -22.55 4.10 1.13
CA PRO A 103 -21.25 4.51 0.57
C PRO A 103 -20.81 5.91 1.04
N THR A 104 -21.75 6.85 1.20
CA THR A 104 -21.46 8.20 1.71
C THR A 104 -20.94 8.14 3.15
N GLN A 105 -21.61 7.42 4.05
CA GLN A 105 -21.19 7.28 5.45
C GLN A 105 -19.81 6.62 5.58
N VAL A 106 -19.51 5.66 4.71
CA VAL A 106 -18.16 5.05 4.67
C VAL A 106 -17.13 6.07 4.20
N SER A 107 -17.43 6.84 3.16
CA SER A 107 -16.54 7.89 2.64
C SER A 107 -16.27 8.98 3.68
N GLU A 108 -17.29 9.48 4.37
CA GLU A 108 -17.17 10.49 5.46
C GLU A 108 -16.29 9.97 6.61
N THR A 109 -16.39 8.68 6.94
CA THR A 109 -15.52 8.08 7.97
C THR A 109 -14.07 8.05 7.49
N CYS A 110 -13.83 7.73 6.21
CA CYS A 110 -12.49 7.75 5.62
C CYS A 110 -11.91 9.16 5.52
N GLU A 111 -12.74 10.18 5.26
CA GLU A 111 -12.29 11.58 5.31
C GLU A 111 -11.78 11.96 6.71
N ARG A 112 -12.51 11.56 7.78
CA ARG A 112 -12.05 11.78 9.16
C ARG A 112 -10.74 11.07 9.49
N ILE A 113 -10.56 9.83 8.99
CA ILE A 113 -9.30 9.11 9.17
C ILE A 113 -8.17 9.84 8.42
N LEU A 114 -8.46 10.34 7.22
CA LEU A 114 -7.50 11.09 6.43
C LEU A 114 -7.13 12.43 7.09
N ASP A 115 -8.11 13.12 7.73
CA ASP A 115 -7.86 14.31 8.54
C ASP A 115 -6.89 14.01 9.68
N ALA A 116 -7.11 12.92 10.41
CA ALA A 116 -6.22 12.52 11.50
C ALA A 116 -4.81 12.13 10.98
N LEU A 117 -4.73 11.44 9.85
CA LEU A 117 -3.46 11.07 9.21
C LEU A 117 -2.65 12.30 8.82
N LEU A 118 -3.28 13.25 8.14
CA LEU A 118 -2.61 14.44 7.63
C LEU A 118 -2.31 15.45 8.75
N GLY A 119 -3.21 15.60 9.74
CA GLY A 119 -3.09 16.63 10.74
C GLY A 119 -3.12 18.04 10.10
N GLU A 120 -2.52 19.02 10.76
CA GLU A 120 -2.53 20.42 10.29
C GLU A 120 -1.56 20.66 9.13
N ASP A 121 -0.36 20.10 9.19
CA ASP A 121 0.74 20.41 8.28
C ASP A 121 1.07 19.29 7.27
N GLY A 122 0.48 18.11 7.40
CA GLY A 122 0.88 16.91 6.65
C GLY A 122 0.82 17.08 5.14
N GLU A 123 -0.14 17.86 4.61
CA GLU A 123 -0.19 18.12 3.16
C GLU A 123 1.04 18.92 2.69
N ALA A 124 1.41 19.97 3.44
CA ALA A 124 2.58 20.78 3.13
C ALA A 124 3.88 19.99 3.31
N GLU A 125 3.96 19.18 4.36
CA GLU A 125 5.11 18.32 4.63
C GLU A 125 5.33 17.27 3.53
N ILE A 126 4.27 16.60 3.07
CA ILE A 126 4.32 15.63 1.96
C ILE A 126 4.80 16.30 0.68
N LEU A 127 4.22 17.46 0.32
CA LEU A 127 4.54 18.15 -0.92
C LEU A 127 5.94 18.76 -0.91
N GLY A 128 6.42 19.20 0.25
CA GLY A 128 7.73 19.81 0.45
C GLY A 128 8.81 18.87 0.97
N HIS A 129 8.55 17.55 1.05
CA HIS A 129 9.48 16.63 1.69
C HIS A 129 10.84 16.60 0.96
N PRO A 130 11.97 16.71 1.69
CA PRO A 130 13.29 16.87 1.07
C PRO A 130 13.71 15.67 0.20
N TRP A 131 13.34 14.45 0.57
CA TRP A 131 13.74 13.24 -0.15
C TRP A 131 12.60 12.26 -0.43
N ALA A 132 11.50 12.23 0.35
CA ALA A 132 10.39 11.32 0.06
C ALA A 132 9.58 11.79 -1.14
N ARG A 133 9.34 10.90 -2.10
CA ARG A 133 8.55 11.16 -3.31
C ARG A 133 7.34 10.23 -3.32
N LEU A 134 6.20 10.77 -2.88
CA LEU A 134 4.95 10.03 -2.79
C LEU A 134 4.33 9.84 -4.18
N HIS A 135 3.91 8.60 -4.49
CA HIS A 135 3.16 8.23 -5.68
C HIS A 135 1.88 7.52 -5.26
N VAL A 136 0.75 8.14 -5.53
CA VAL A 136 -0.59 7.65 -5.18
C VAL A 136 -1.23 7.02 -6.41
N VAL A 137 -1.42 5.71 -6.40
CA VAL A 137 -2.07 4.97 -7.48
C VAL A 137 -3.59 5.03 -7.32
N THR A 138 -4.28 5.43 -8.38
CA THR A 138 -5.74 5.45 -8.48
C THR A 138 -6.18 4.80 -9.78
N ALA A 139 -7.44 4.39 -9.87
CA ALA A 139 -8.07 3.87 -11.09
C ALA A 139 -9.10 4.88 -11.61
N LEU A 140 -8.84 5.51 -12.75
CA LEU A 140 -9.83 6.29 -13.49
C LEU A 140 -10.76 5.32 -14.23
N CYS A 141 -12.02 5.25 -13.80
CA CYS A 141 -13.01 4.33 -14.32
C CYS A 141 -13.73 4.90 -15.55
N ARG A 142 -13.96 4.06 -16.56
CA ARG A 142 -14.64 4.37 -17.80
C ARG A 142 -15.83 3.44 -18.05
N GLY A 143 -16.80 3.88 -18.84
CA GLY A 143 -17.98 3.07 -19.15
C GLY A 143 -18.78 2.70 -17.90
N ALA A 144 -19.30 1.47 -17.82
CA ALA A 144 -20.17 1.01 -16.75
C ALA A 144 -19.50 1.04 -15.35
N VAL A 145 -18.19 0.82 -15.26
CA VAL A 145 -17.45 0.88 -13.98
C VAL A 145 -17.38 2.32 -13.44
N GLY A 146 -17.43 3.30 -14.31
CA GLY A 146 -17.45 4.73 -13.96
C GLY A 146 -18.80 5.23 -13.49
N LEU A 147 -19.88 4.43 -13.62
CA LEU A 147 -21.19 4.81 -13.13
C LEU A 147 -21.31 4.55 -11.62
N GLU A 148 -22.08 5.38 -10.93
CA GLU A 148 -22.25 5.27 -9.47
C GLU A 148 -23.46 4.41 -9.07
N GLY A 149 -24.34 4.07 -10.01
CA GLY A 149 -25.46 3.15 -9.76
C GLY A 149 -24.92 1.74 -9.45
N PRO A 150 -25.33 1.11 -8.32
CA PRO A 150 -24.76 -0.15 -7.86
C PRO A 150 -24.90 -1.28 -8.89
N GLY A 151 -26.02 -1.36 -9.62
CA GLY A 151 -26.23 -2.37 -10.66
C GLY A 151 -25.32 -2.18 -11.86
N ALA A 152 -25.18 -0.95 -12.37
CA ALA A 152 -24.30 -0.65 -13.50
C ALA A 152 -22.83 -0.86 -13.13
N GLN A 153 -22.44 -0.44 -11.92
CA GLN A 153 -21.07 -0.63 -11.42
C GLN A 153 -20.75 -2.11 -11.26
N LEU A 154 -21.67 -2.91 -10.67
CA LEU A 154 -21.49 -4.36 -10.54
C LEU A 154 -21.35 -5.03 -11.91
N PHE A 155 -22.20 -4.68 -12.87
CA PHE A 155 -22.11 -5.17 -14.24
C PHE A 155 -20.74 -4.85 -14.86
N GLY A 156 -20.27 -3.61 -14.72
CA GLY A 156 -18.94 -3.21 -15.21
C GLY A 156 -17.81 -4.00 -14.55
N LEU A 157 -17.87 -4.23 -13.22
CA LEU A 157 -16.88 -5.05 -12.51
C LEU A 157 -16.90 -6.51 -12.95
N VAL A 158 -18.06 -7.09 -13.24
CA VAL A 158 -18.18 -8.45 -13.82
C VAL A 158 -17.51 -8.51 -15.18
N LEU A 159 -17.74 -7.53 -16.06
CA LEU A 159 -17.06 -7.46 -17.36
C LEU A 159 -15.53 -7.36 -17.20
N CYS A 160 -15.06 -6.53 -16.28
CA CYS A 160 -13.63 -6.45 -15.93
C CYS A 160 -13.08 -7.79 -15.48
N GLY A 161 -13.80 -8.49 -14.60
CA GLY A 161 -13.41 -9.82 -14.10
C GLY A 161 -13.32 -10.86 -15.21
N LEU A 162 -14.33 -10.94 -16.07
CA LEU A 162 -14.35 -11.85 -17.22
C LEU A 162 -13.21 -11.55 -18.20
N GLY A 163 -13.01 -10.28 -18.56
CA GLY A 163 -11.87 -9.88 -19.38
C GLY A 163 -10.54 -10.24 -18.74
N ASN A 164 -10.39 -9.98 -17.42
CA ASN A 164 -9.18 -10.29 -16.67
C ASN A 164 -8.86 -11.80 -16.63
N LEU A 165 -9.85 -12.69 -16.71
CA LEU A 165 -9.59 -14.14 -16.84
C LEU A 165 -8.72 -14.44 -18.06
N VAL A 166 -8.92 -13.74 -19.15
CA VAL A 166 -8.15 -13.86 -20.40
C VAL A 166 -6.82 -13.12 -20.27
N SER A 167 -6.85 -11.84 -19.91
CA SER A 167 -5.64 -11.01 -19.79
C SER A 167 -5.88 -9.80 -18.89
N ARG A 168 -4.91 -9.48 -18.02
CA ARG A 168 -4.94 -8.20 -17.25
C ARG A 168 -5.00 -6.97 -18.16
N ARG A 169 -4.47 -7.04 -19.37
CA ARG A 169 -4.50 -5.91 -20.32
C ARG A 169 -5.92 -5.47 -20.67
N THR A 170 -6.90 -6.36 -20.59
CA THR A 170 -8.31 -6.01 -20.85
C THR A 170 -8.89 -5.03 -19.82
N LEU A 171 -8.31 -4.95 -18.62
CA LEU A 171 -8.69 -3.92 -17.65
C LEU A 171 -8.53 -2.51 -18.23
N GLY A 172 -7.55 -2.31 -19.11
CA GLY A 172 -7.32 -1.03 -19.82
C GLY A 172 -8.46 -0.56 -20.70
N LEU A 173 -9.43 -1.43 -21.06
CA LEU A 173 -10.66 -1.05 -21.77
C LEU A 173 -11.65 -0.32 -20.85
N HIS A 174 -11.56 -0.54 -19.54
CA HIS A 174 -12.51 -0.07 -18.56
C HIS A 174 -11.90 0.88 -17.52
N MET A 175 -10.59 0.82 -17.33
CA MET A 175 -9.87 1.57 -16.30
C MET A 175 -8.53 2.04 -16.84
N GLU A 176 -8.11 3.20 -16.38
CA GLU A 176 -6.78 3.76 -16.60
C GLU A 176 -6.09 3.92 -15.25
N ARG A 177 -4.83 3.49 -15.16
CA ARG A 177 -3.99 3.79 -14.00
C ARG A 177 -3.65 5.27 -13.99
N VAL A 178 -3.99 5.98 -12.94
CA VAL A 178 -3.54 7.36 -12.76
C VAL A 178 -2.67 7.42 -11.51
N ILE A 179 -1.43 7.85 -11.69
CA ILE A 179 -0.45 8.01 -10.61
C ILE A 179 -0.26 9.50 -10.36
N PHE A 180 -0.74 9.94 -9.20
CA PHE A 180 -0.44 11.27 -8.68
C PHE A 180 0.88 11.22 -7.93
N HIS A 181 1.84 12.09 -8.25
CA HIS A 181 3.16 12.04 -7.63
C HIS A 181 3.67 13.41 -7.21
N THR A 182 4.57 13.44 -6.24
CA THR A 182 5.22 14.67 -5.79
C THR A 182 5.94 15.32 -6.95
N ALA A 183 5.70 16.63 -7.16
CA ALA A 183 6.30 17.41 -8.23
C ALA A 183 7.83 17.51 -8.11
N GLY A 184 8.49 17.75 -9.23
CA GLY A 184 9.91 18.10 -9.32
C GLY A 184 10.84 16.98 -9.76
N ASP A 185 10.46 15.72 -9.68
CA ASP A 185 11.27 14.57 -10.12
C ASP A 185 10.61 13.81 -11.26
N THR A 186 11.41 13.23 -12.15
CA THR A 186 10.90 12.26 -13.11
C THR A 186 10.52 10.98 -12.37
N SER A 187 9.25 10.62 -12.41
CA SER A 187 8.77 9.38 -11.79
C SER A 187 9.43 8.17 -12.46
N PRO A 188 10.05 7.25 -11.71
CA PRO A 188 10.60 6.01 -12.28
C PRO A 188 9.52 5.13 -12.90
N PHE A 189 8.24 5.40 -12.58
CA PHE A 189 7.07 4.66 -13.08
C PHE A 189 6.51 5.23 -14.38
N ALA A 190 7.10 6.30 -14.94
CA ALA A 190 6.63 6.91 -16.20
C ALA A 190 6.72 5.94 -17.39
N GLY A 191 7.57 4.93 -17.31
CA GLY A 191 7.75 3.90 -18.34
C GLY A 191 6.77 2.73 -18.31
N LEU A 192 5.80 2.69 -17.39
CA LEU A 192 4.83 1.60 -17.28
C LEU A 192 3.95 1.49 -18.55
N LYS A 193 3.92 0.30 -19.18
CA LYS A 193 3.20 0.02 -20.43
C LYS A 193 2.26 -1.19 -20.35
N ASP A 194 2.12 -1.78 -19.19
CA ASP A 194 1.26 -2.96 -18.97
C ASP A 194 -0.23 -2.63 -18.99
N LEU A 195 -0.59 -1.40 -18.56
CA LEU A 195 -1.93 -0.80 -18.64
C LEU A 195 -1.82 0.66 -19.13
N PRO A 196 -2.89 1.24 -19.71
CA PRO A 196 -2.95 2.68 -19.91
C PRO A 196 -2.65 3.41 -18.61
N SER A 197 -1.70 4.33 -18.64
CA SER A 197 -1.21 5.01 -17.43
C SER A 197 -1.00 6.49 -17.69
N THR A 198 -1.54 7.33 -16.81
CA THR A 198 -1.34 8.79 -16.79
C THR A 198 -0.64 9.19 -15.48
N HIS A 199 0.29 10.12 -15.59
CA HIS A 199 1.05 10.66 -14.46
C HIS A 199 0.68 12.12 -14.27
N LEU A 200 0.32 12.50 -13.04
CA LEU A 200 -0.10 13.84 -12.68
C LEU A 200 0.66 14.32 -11.45
N PRO A 201 1.02 15.61 -11.36
CA PRO A 201 1.64 16.14 -10.17
C PRO A 201 0.65 16.16 -9.00
N LEU A 202 1.13 15.80 -7.80
CA LEU A 202 0.43 16.10 -6.56
C LEU A 202 0.53 17.59 -6.28
N THR A 203 -0.61 18.19 -5.98
CA THR A 203 -0.74 19.58 -5.57
C THR A 203 -1.54 19.67 -4.27
N ARG A 204 -1.58 20.82 -3.65
CA ARG A 204 -2.39 21.04 -2.45
C ARG A 204 -3.89 20.80 -2.70
N GLU A 205 -4.35 21.11 -3.92
CA GLU A 205 -5.77 20.97 -4.30
C GLU A 205 -6.17 19.52 -4.54
N ASN A 206 -5.24 18.66 -4.95
CA ASN A 206 -5.59 17.27 -5.35
C ASN A 206 -5.05 16.19 -4.42
N LEU A 207 -4.09 16.45 -3.52
CA LEU A 207 -3.45 15.42 -2.68
C LEU A 207 -4.47 14.66 -1.84
N ARG A 208 -5.32 15.37 -1.12
CA ARG A 208 -6.37 14.77 -0.28
C ARG A 208 -7.34 13.93 -1.11
N LEU A 209 -7.78 14.46 -2.25
CA LEU A 209 -8.70 13.76 -3.15
C LEU A 209 -8.05 12.54 -3.81
N ALA A 210 -6.77 12.60 -4.15
CA ALA A 210 -6.02 11.46 -4.70
C ALA A 210 -5.89 10.34 -3.66
N LEU A 211 -5.57 10.66 -2.40
CA LEU A 211 -5.54 9.68 -1.30
C LEU A 211 -6.93 9.07 -1.07
N LEU A 212 -7.98 9.88 -1.00
CA LEU A 212 -9.36 9.40 -0.85
C LEU A 212 -9.77 8.49 -2.01
N ALA A 213 -9.49 8.92 -3.25
CA ALA A 213 -9.76 8.13 -4.45
C ALA A 213 -9.03 6.79 -4.44
N SER A 214 -7.75 6.80 -4.03
CA SER A 214 -6.94 5.58 -3.91
C SER A 214 -7.53 4.55 -2.94
N GLY A 215 -8.30 4.99 -1.93
CA GLY A 215 -9.01 4.13 -0.99
C GLY A 215 -10.48 3.85 -1.33
N SER A 216 -11.04 4.46 -2.40
CA SER A 216 -12.47 4.40 -2.73
C SER A 216 -12.85 3.12 -3.46
N ILE A 217 -13.07 2.05 -2.69
CA ILE A 217 -13.43 0.73 -3.20
C ILE A 217 -14.78 0.77 -3.92
N PRO A 218 -14.88 0.23 -5.16
CA PRO A 218 -16.16 0.12 -5.86
C PRO A 218 -17.24 -0.55 -5.00
N LEU A 219 -18.49 -0.10 -5.15
CA LEU A 219 -19.69 -0.53 -4.43
C LEU A 219 -19.74 -0.17 -2.94
N LEU A 220 -18.60 0.01 -2.28
CA LEU A 220 -18.51 0.30 -0.84
C LEU A 220 -18.36 1.79 -0.54
N PHE A 221 -17.81 2.56 -1.47
CA PHE A 221 -17.52 3.98 -1.32
C PHE A 221 -18.14 4.79 -2.46
N SER A 222 -18.38 6.07 -2.22
CA SER A 222 -18.64 7.02 -3.30
C SER A 222 -17.41 7.17 -4.20
N GLY A 223 -17.62 7.43 -5.48
CA GLY A 223 -16.54 7.74 -6.40
C GLY A 223 -16.02 9.16 -6.19
N VAL A 224 -14.76 9.37 -6.50
CA VAL A 224 -14.09 10.67 -6.34
C VAL A 224 -13.88 11.32 -7.70
N ARG A 225 -14.19 12.62 -7.83
CA ARG A 225 -13.80 13.46 -8.97
C ARG A 225 -12.71 14.40 -8.52
N ILE A 226 -11.63 14.47 -9.29
CA ILE A 226 -10.43 15.24 -8.91
C ILE A 226 -10.30 16.42 -9.87
N PRO A 227 -10.41 17.67 -9.40
CA PRO A 227 -10.19 18.87 -10.22
C PRO A 227 -8.79 18.87 -10.83
N GLY A 228 -8.69 19.32 -12.09
CA GLY A 228 -7.41 19.36 -12.82
C GLY A 228 -6.90 18.02 -13.34
N ALA A 229 -7.58 16.91 -13.01
CA ALA A 229 -7.32 15.58 -13.56
C ALA A 229 -8.28 15.26 -14.73
N PRO A 230 -8.02 14.21 -15.54
CA PRO A 230 -8.93 13.79 -16.61
C PRO A 230 -10.34 13.54 -16.08
N ALA A 231 -11.35 13.96 -16.86
CA ALA A 231 -12.76 13.84 -16.47
C ALA A 231 -13.16 12.37 -16.26
N GLY A 232 -13.82 12.09 -15.13
CA GLY A 232 -14.30 10.75 -14.80
C GLY A 232 -14.39 10.50 -13.29
N VAL A 233 -14.65 9.26 -12.94
CA VAL A 233 -14.73 8.79 -11.55
C VAL A 233 -13.46 8.02 -11.22
N PHE A 234 -12.75 8.50 -10.20
CA PHE A 234 -11.57 7.84 -9.65
C PHE A 234 -12.00 6.88 -8.54
N ARG A 235 -11.36 5.72 -8.52
CA ARG A 235 -11.60 4.62 -7.58
C ARG A 235 -10.29 4.07 -7.03
N ASP A 236 -10.43 3.11 -6.09
CA ASP A 236 -9.33 2.42 -5.41
C ASP A 236 -8.28 1.90 -6.42
N GLY A 237 -7.05 2.33 -6.24
CA GLY A 237 -5.93 1.92 -7.07
C GLY A 237 -5.67 0.41 -7.04
N GLY A 238 -6.08 -0.28 -5.97
CA GLY A 238 -5.96 -1.73 -5.85
C GLY A 238 -6.76 -2.52 -6.86
N VAL A 239 -7.76 -1.90 -7.50
CA VAL A 239 -8.52 -2.54 -8.58
C VAL A 239 -7.61 -2.83 -9.77
N VAL A 240 -6.67 -1.94 -10.07
CA VAL A 240 -5.66 -2.10 -11.12
C VAL A 240 -4.36 -2.69 -10.57
N ASP A 241 -3.85 -2.24 -9.43
CA ASP A 241 -2.58 -2.66 -8.84
C ASP A 241 -2.76 -3.02 -7.37
N TYR A 242 -3.16 -4.27 -7.12
CA TYR A 242 -3.49 -4.70 -5.76
C TYR A 242 -2.24 -4.80 -4.85
N HIS A 243 -1.22 -5.53 -5.29
CA HIS A 243 0.07 -5.62 -4.61
C HIS A 243 1.21 -5.12 -5.50
N LEU A 244 0.96 -4.17 -6.39
CA LEU A 244 1.98 -3.45 -7.15
C LEU A 244 3.00 -4.39 -7.86
N ASP A 245 2.49 -5.31 -8.70
CA ASP A 245 3.34 -6.11 -9.61
C ASP A 245 3.78 -5.24 -10.80
N LEU A 246 4.69 -4.30 -10.55
CA LEU A 246 5.13 -3.27 -11.48
C LEU A 246 6.61 -3.44 -11.82
N ASP A 247 6.99 -2.97 -13.02
CA ASP A 247 8.38 -2.64 -13.28
C ASP A 247 8.69 -1.35 -12.50
N PHE A 248 9.52 -1.48 -11.47
CA PHE A 248 9.88 -0.36 -10.61
C PHE A 248 10.88 0.61 -11.23
N GLY A 249 11.33 0.36 -12.47
CA GLY A 249 12.18 1.28 -13.24
C GLY A 249 13.55 1.54 -12.61
N LEU A 250 14.05 0.57 -11.81
CA LEU A 250 15.29 0.77 -11.05
C LEU A 250 16.53 0.46 -11.88
N GLY A 251 17.54 1.35 -11.76
CA GLY A 251 18.89 1.07 -12.23
C GLY A 251 19.62 0.08 -11.33
N SER A 252 20.21 0.56 -10.21
CA SER A 252 21.00 -0.25 -9.27
C SER A 252 20.40 -0.39 -7.87
N GLY A 253 19.36 0.37 -7.53
CA GLY A 253 18.76 0.40 -6.21
C GLY A 253 17.88 -0.82 -5.87
N LEU A 254 17.45 -0.89 -4.62
CA LEU A 254 16.58 -1.93 -4.09
C LEU A 254 15.12 -1.44 -4.00
N VAL A 255 14.21 -2.40 -4.08
CA VAL A 255 12.82 -2.26 -3.63
C VAL A 255 12.73 -2.86 -2.24
N LEU A 256 12.46 -2.05 -1.22
CA LEU A 256 12.15 -2.53 0.12
C LEU A 256 10.65 -2.64 0.27
N TYR A 257 10.13 -3.86 0.40
CA TYR A 257 8.71 -4.13 0.34
C TYR A 257 8.14 -4.71 1.65
N PRO A 258 7.81 -3.87 2.66
CA PRO A 258 7.00 -4.31 3.80
C PRO A 258 5.64 -4.77 3.32
N HIS A 259 5.32 -6.06 3.48
CA HIS A 259 4.12 -6.68 2.97
C HIS A 259 3.46 -7.60 3.99
N PHE A 260 2.14 -7.65 4.04
CA PHE A 260 1.41 -8.48 5.00
C PHE A 260 1.34 -9.97 4.62
N TYR A 261 1.77 -10.35 3.41
CA TYR A 261 1.91 -11.74 2.96
C TYR A 261 3.29 -11.99 2.37
N PRO A 262 3.82 -13.24 2.45
CA PRO A 262 5.08 -13.60 1.82
C PRO A 262 4.94 -13.87 0.29
N TYR A 263 3.92 -13.30 -0.34
CA TYR A 263 3.65 -13.42 -1.77
C TYR A 263 2.88 -12.21 -2.29
N VAL A 264 2.96 -11.98 -3.60
CA VAL A 264 2.34 -10.85 -4.29
C VAL A 264 1.18 -11.33 -5.18
N VAL A 265 0.02 -10.65 -5.06
CA VAL A 265 -1.15 -10.83 -5.92
C VAL A 265 -1.23 -9.63 -6.88
N PRO A 266 -1.09 -9.82 -8.20
CA PRO A 266 -0.96 -8.70 -9.14
C PRO A 266 -2.12 -7.71 -9.11
N GLY A 267 -3.36 -8.18 -9.19
CA GLY A 267 -4.56 -7.36 -9.26
C GLY A 267 -5.67 -7.84 -8.33
N TRP A 268 -6.63 -6.96 -8.08
CA TRP A 268 -7.78 -7.29 -7.24
C TRP A 268 -8.61 -8.47 -7.81
N PHE A 269 -8.77 -8.52 -9.13
CA PHE A 269 -9.47 -9.60 -9.83
C PHE A 269 -8.67 -10.91 -9.86
N ASP A 270 -7.37 -10.88 -9.50
CA ASP A 270 -6.50 -12.04 -9.52
C ASP A 270 -6.50 -12.83 -8.21
N LYS A 271 -7.17 -12.34 -7.15
CA LYS A 271 -7.18 -12.96 -5.81
C LYS A 271 -7.59 -14.42 -5.80
N SER A 272 -8.54 -14.80 -6.64
CA SER A 272 -9.05 -16.17 -6.75
C SER A 272 -8.34 -16.98 -7.84
N LEU A 273 -7.45 -16.36 -8.62
CA LEU A 273 -6.77 -16.97 -9.76
C LEU A 273 -5.40 -17.50 -9.31
N ARG A 274 -5.36 -18.69 -8.71
CA ARG A 274 -4.12 -19.27 -8.16
C ARG A 274 -2.99 -19.45 -9.19
N TRP A 275 -3.32 -19.50 -10.49
CA TRP A 275 -2.34 -19.58 -11.58
C TRP A 275 -1.77 -18.20 -11.98
N ARG A 276 -2.43 -17.11 -11.60
CA ARG A 276 -2.00 -15.74 -11.90
C ARG A 276 -1.00 -15.29 -10.84
N ARG A 277 0.27 -15.46 -11.15
CA ARG A 277 1.37 -15.06 -10.26
C ARG A 277 1.96 -13.73 -10.68
N ALA A 278 2.58 -13.05 -9.74
CA ALA A 278 3.38 -11.87 -10.00
C ALA A 278 4.56 -12.22 -10.92
N ARG A 279 5.00 -11.24 -11.69
CA ARG A 279 6.10 -11.39 -12.65
C ARG A 279 7.45 -11.40 -11.92
N PRO A 280 8.22 -12.50 -11.91
CA PRO A 280 9.47 -12.57 -11.15
C PRO A 280 10.49 -11.48 -11.53
N GLN A 281 10.50 -11.05 -12.79
CA GLN A 281 11.40 -9.98 -13.25
C GLN A 281 11.18 -8.66 -12.53
N ASN A 282 9.94 -8.34 -12.10
CA ASN A 282 9.63 -7.13 -11.37
C ASN A 282 10.21 -7.12 -9.95
N PHE A 283 10.51 -8.30 -9.40
CA PHE A 283 10.97 -8.47 -8.01
C PHE A 283 12.43 -8.88 -7.90
N ARG A 284 13.21 -8.86 -8.99
CA ARG A 284 14.65 -9.23 -8.96
C ARG A 284 15.45 -8.45 -7.91
N ARG A 285 15.10 -7.17 -7.69
CA ARG A 285 15.74 -6.25 -6.74
C ARG A 285 14.90 -6.00 -5.47
N ALA A 286 13.86 -6.79 -5.25
CA ALA A 286 12.99 -6.61 -4.09
C ALA A 286 13.48 -7.43 -2.89
N LEU A 287 13.47 -6.80 -1.71
CA LEU A 287 13.45 -7.44 -0.41
C LEU A 287 12.02 -7.30 0.14
N LEU A 288 11.27 -8.39 0.14
CA LEU A 288 9.96 -8.50 0.73
C LEU A 288 10.10 -8.89 2.19
N ILE A 289 9.49 -8.11 3.09
CA ILE A 289 9.48 -8.34 4.52
C ILE A 289 8.04 -8.57 4.95
N ALA A 290 7.74 -9.77 5.43
CA ALA A 290 6.39 -10.16 5.84
C ALA A 290 6.37 -10.77 7.25
N PRO A 291 5.19 -10.80 7.92
CA PRO A 291 5.07 -11.56 9.16
C PRO A 291 5.31 -13.06 8.92
N SER A 292 5.99 -13.69 9.86
CA SER A 292 6.19 -15.14 9.83
C SER A 292 4.89 -15.89 10.15
N PRO A 293 4.75 -17.17 9.78
CA PRO A 293 3.64 -18.01 10.22
C PRO A 293 3.51 -18.06 11.74
N GLU A 294 4.62 -18.05 12.46
CA GLU A 294 4.69 -18.08 13.91
C GLU A 294 4.12 -16.79 14.51
N LEU A 295 4.44 -15.62 13.95
CA LEU A 295 3.82 -14.37 14.38
C LEU A 295 2.33 -14.37 14.07
N VAL A 296 1.92 -14.79 12.86
CA VAL A 296 0.49 -14.85 12.49
C VAL A 296 -0.31 -15.75 13.43
N ALA A 297 0.26 -16.88 13.85
CA ALA A 297 -0.39 -17.78 14.80
C ALA A 297 -0.64 -17.14 16.18
N ARG A 298 0.10 -16.11 16.56
CA ARG A 298 -0.07 -15.34 17.81
C ARG A 298 -1.14 -14.27 17.74
N LEU A 299 -1.53 -13.88 16.51
CA LEU A 299 -2.54 -12.84 16.33
C LEU A 299 -3.94 -13.33 16.74
N PRO A 300 -4.86 -12.43 17.11
CA PRO A 300 -6.24 -12.79 17.41
C PRO A 300 -6.86 -13.67 16.31
N GLY A 301 -7.33 -14.85 16.70
CA GLY A 301 -7.86 -15.85 15.78
C GLY A 301 -6.83 -16.49 14.84
N GLY A 302 -5.53 -16.36 15.10
CA GLY A 302 -4.45 -16.94 14.29
C GLY A 302 -4.40 -16.39 12.85
N ARG A 303 -4.83 -15.16 12.62
CA ARG A 303 -4.93 -14.57 11.27
C ARG A 303 -4.67 -13.07 11.25
N ILE A 304 -4.28 -12.60 10.09
CA ILE A 304 -4.14 -11.17 9.81
C ILE A 304 -5.53 -10.51 9.73
N PRO A 305 -5.72 -9.29 10.27
CA PRO A 305 -6.96 -8.52 10.16
C PRO A 305 -7.51 -8.44 8.72
N ASP A 306 -8.82 -8.48 8.59
CA ASP A 306 -9.49 -8.34 7.29
C ASP A 306 -10.79 -7.53 7.45
N ARG A 307 -11.37 -7.09 6.33
CA ARG A 307 -12.65 -6.36 6.32
C ARG A 307 -13.81 -7.15 6.90
N VAL A 308 -13.79 -8.47 6.82
CA VAL A 308 -14.79 -9.32 7.43
C VAL A 308 -14.89 -9.15 8.95
N ASP A 309 -13.89 -8.52 9.58
CA ASP A 309 -13.91 -8.21 11.01
C ASP A 309 -15.00 -7.19 11.36
N PHE A 310 -15.34 -6.28 10.44
CA PHE A 310 -16.48 -5.36 10.61
C PHE A 310 -17.82 -6.06 10.65
N GLU A 311 -17.94 -7.23 10.03
CA GLU A 311 -19.17 -8.01 9.98
C GLU A 311 -19.23 -9.04 11.12
N ARG A 312 -18.09 -9.60 11.51
CA ARG A 312 -17.98 -10.74 12.44
C ARG A 312 -17.75 -10.36 13.88
N MET A 313 -17.25 -9.14 14.13
CA MET A 313 -16.91 -8.68 15.46
C MET A 313 -17.72 -7.44 15.84
N LYS A 314 -18.08 -7.32 17.11
CA LYS A 314 -18.57 -6.05 17.66
C LYS A 314 -17.42 -5.03 17.67
N ASP A 315 -17.74 -3.73 17.57
CA ASP A 315 -16.71 -2.68 17.52
C ASP A 315 -15.66 -2.78 18.62
N ALA A 316 -16.09 -2.92 19.89
CA ALA A 316 -15.17 -3.03 21.02
C ALA A 316 -14.27 -4.27 20.94
N GLU A 317 -14.75 -5.38 20.40
CA GLU A 317 -13.97 -6.61 20.19
C GLU A 317 -12.96 -6.42 19.07
N ARG A 318 -13.41 -5.88 17.93
CA ARG A 318 -12.56 -5.59 16.79
C ARG A 318 -11.42 -4.64 17.16
N MET A 319 -11.74 -3.55 17.85
CA MET A 319 -10.74 -2.57 18.29
C MET A 319 -9.70 -3.20 19.23
N ARG A 320 -10.10 -4.04 20.19
CA ARG A 320 -9.16 -4.77 21.04
C ARG A 320 -8.28 -5.72 20.24
N ALA A 321 -8.89 -6.51 19.32
CA ALA A 321 -8.14 -7.43 18.49
C ALA A 321 -7.13 -6.70 17.59
N TRP A 322 -7.53 -5.59 16.96
CA TRP A 322 -6.63 -4.82 16.10
C TRP A 322 -5.51 -4.12 16.87
N ASN A 323 -5.78 -3.59 18.06
CA ASN A 323 -4.73 -3.07 18.95
C ASN A 323 -3.72 -4.16 19.35
N GLN A 324 -4.19 -5.39 19.62
CA GLN A 324 -3.30 -6.51 19.88
C GLN A 324 -2.44 -6.85 18.68
N VAL A 325 -2.98 -6.82 17.45
CA VAL A 325 -2.20 -7.02 16.22
C VAL A 325 -1.10 -5.97 16.09
N VAL A 326 -1.42 -4.69 16.33
CA VAL A 326 -0.43 -3.60 16.30
C VAL A 326 0.66 -3.85 17.34
N SER A 327 0.30 -4.25 18.57
CA SER A 327 1.26 -4.59 19.62
C SER A 327 2.16 -5.77 19.25
N GLU A 328 1.61 -6.86 18.71
CA GLU A 328 2.43 -8.01 18.26
C GLU A 328 3.32 -7.66 17.07
N SER A 329 2.92 -6.70 16.23
CA SER A 329 3.70 -6.26 15.06
C SER A 329 5.01 -5.55 15.44
N GLU A 330 5.14 -5.02 16.67
CA GLU A 330 6.40 -4.43 17.17
C GLU A 330 7.55 -5.43 17.12
N ARG A 331 7.27 -6.72 17.37
CA ARG A 331 8.28 -7.79 17.31
C ARG A 331 8.97 -7.90 15.94
N MET A 332 8.26 -7.53 14.86
CA MET A 332 8.86 -7.51 13.53
C MET A 332 9.91 -6.39 13.43
N GLY A 333 9.60 -5.23 13.97
CA GLY A 333 10.53 -4.11 14.02
C GLY A 333 11.76 -4.40 14.88
N ASP A 334 11.53 -4.97 16.07
CA ASP A 334 12.59 -5.33 17.01
C ASP A 334 13.55 -6.37 16.40
N GLU A 335 13.01 -7.45 15.81
CA GLU A 335 13.82 -8.49 15.16
C GLU A 335 14.60 -7.94 13.96
N LEU A 336 13.95 -7.11 13.12
CA LEU A 336 14.66 -6.49 11.99
C LEU A 336 15.81 -5.61 12.48
N HIS A 337 15.59 -4.81 13.51
CA HIS A 337 16.61 -3.96 14.11
C HIS A 337 17.79 -4.80 14.66
N GLU A 338 17.49 -5.88 15.39
CA GLU A 338 18.50 -6.80 15.91
C GLU A 338 19.32 -7.44 14.80
N LEU A 339 18.66 -7.96 13.75
CA LEU A 339 19.32 -8.60 12.61
C LEU A 339 20.24 -7.62 11.84
N MET A 340 19.82 -6.37 11.72
CA MET A 340 20.65 -5.31 11.09
C MET A 340 21.81 -4.90 11.99
N ALA A 341 21.59 -4.68 13.28
CA ALA A 341 22.61 -4.27 14.23
C ALA A 341 23.70 -5.33 14.41
N THR A 342 23.34 -6.60 14.35
CA THR A 342 24.27 -7.75 14.47
C THR A 342 24.89 -8.17 13.14
N GLY A 343 24.49 -7.57 12.01
CA GLY A 343 24.97 -7.96 10.67
C GLY A 343 24.44 -9.31 10.17
N ARG A 344 23.47 -9.92 10.87
CA ARG A 344 22.97 -11.26 10.59
C ARG A 344 21.78 -11.30 9.60
N LEU A 345 21.34 -10.17 9.11
CA LEU A 345 20.20 -10.09 8.19
C LEU A 345 20.34 -11.04 7.00
N ALA A 346 21.54 -11.09 6.39
CA ALA A 346 21.84 -11.92 5.21
C ALA A 346 21.63 -13.43 5.45
N GLU A 347 21.80 -13.92 6.70
CA GLU A 347 21.61 -15.32 7.08
C GLU A 347 20.13 -15.74 7.07
N HIS A 348 19.24 -14.76 7.28
CA HIS A 348 17.79 -14.98 7.40
C HIS A 348 17.02 -14.72 6.09
N VAL A 349 17.67 -14.10 5.08
CA VAL A 349 17.04 -13.81 3.78
C VAL A 349 17.06 -15.06 2.89
N ARG A 350 15.87 -15.44 2.40
CA ARG A 350 15.67 -16.55 1.48
C ARG A 350 15.33 -16.06 0.06
N PRO A 351 15.53 -16.87 -0.98
CA PRO A 351 15.05 -16.53 -2.32
C PRO A 351 13.53 -16.34 -2.36
N LEU A 352 13.10 -15.30 -3.11
CA LEU A 352 11.69 -15.01 -3.38
C LEU A 352 11.15 -15.90 -4.49
#